data_a4ebd870fe150a6518ae31144d6b258c
#
_entry.id   a4ebd870fe150a6518ae31144d6b258c
#
_cell.length_a   1.000
_cell.length_b   1.000
_cell.length_c   1.000
_cell.angle_alpha   90.00
_cell.angle_beta   90.00
_cell.angle_gamma   90.00
#
_symmetry.space_group_name_H-M   'P 1'
#
loop_
_entity.id
_entity.type
_entity.pdbx_description
1 polymer ?
#
loop_
_entity_poly.entity_id
_entity_poly.type
_entity_poly.pdbx_seq_one_letter_code
_entity_poly.pdbx_strand_id
1 'polypeptide(L)'
;MSVLIAIDQGTTSTRTVAFDKDLNVICSEQKEYPLIYPKDGWVEIQPKELMNSVYTTLDPVINSCSDVCAIGITNQRETTLVWDADSGKPIYNAIVWQDRRTAKQCMQLKQDGNE
;
A
#
# COMPACT_ATOMS: atom_id res chain seq x y z
N MET A 1 -15.43 19.02 -15.88
CA MET A 1 -14.49 18.06 -16.51
C MET A 1 -14.32 16.86 -15.58
N SER A 2 -14.57 15.68 -16.10
CA SER A 2 -14.49 14.45 -15.29
C SER A 2 -13.05 14.09 -14.98
N VAL A 3 -12.79 13.78 -13.70
CA VAL A 3 -11.46 13.43 -13.20
C VAL A 3 -11.48 12.02 -12.62
N LEU A 4 -10.49 11.25 -12.96
CA LEU A 4 -10.22 9.93 -12.38
C LEU A 4 -8.99 10.05 -11.47
N ILE A 5 -9.07 9.45 -10.29
CA ILE A 5 -7.94 9.42 -9.36
C ILE A 5 -7.44 7.99 -9.23
N ALA A 6 -6.14 7.78 -9.31
CA ALA A 6 -5.48 6.51 -9.04
C ALA A 6 -4.58 6.64 -7.81
N ILE A 7 -4.73 5.69 -6.88
CA ILE A 7 -3.86 5.58 -5.71
C ILE A 7 -3.01 4.32 -5.90
N ASP A 8 -1.70 4.52 -6.03
CA ASP A 8 -0.73 3.44 -6.12
C ASP A 8 -0.03 3.29 -4.77
N GLN A 9 -0.47 2.32 -3.99
CA GLN A 9 0.10 2.00 -2.69
C GLN A 9 1.22 0.98 -2.89
N GLY A 10 2.43 1.46 -3.12
CA GLY A 10 3.61 0.64 -3.42
C GLY A 10 4.35 0.14 -2.18
N THR A 11 5.51 -0.49 -2.38
CA THR A 11 6.31 -1.08 -1.29
C THR A 11 7.00 -0.02 -0.44
N THR A 12 7.48 1.06 -1.03
CA THR A 12 8.25 2.11 -0.33
C THR A 12 7.58 3.48 -0.34
N SER A 13 6.52 3.65 -1.12
CA SER A 13 5.82 4.92 -1.24
C SER A 13 4.39 4.73 -1.72
N THR A 14 3.57 5.73 -1.44
CA THR A 14 2.24 5.87 -2.02
C THR A 14 2.25 7.03 -2.99
N ARG A 15 1.64 6.84 -4.16
CA ARG A 15 1.46 7.89 -5.16
C ARG A 15 -0.03 8.03 -5.47
N THR A 16 -0.52 9.27 -5.50
CA THR A 16 -1.87 9.60 -5.96
C THR A 16 -1.75 10.46 -7.21
N VAL A 17 -2.47 10.07 -8.27
CA VAL A 17 -2.44 10.76 -9.56
C VAL A 17 -3.87 11.06 -10.00
N ALA A 18 -4.11 12.28 -10.46
CA ALA A 18 -5.36 12.66 -11.09
C ALA A 18 -5.19 12.70 -12.61
N PHE A 19 -6.16 12.14 -13.32
CA PHE A 19 -6.19 12.11 -14.78
C PHE A 19 -7.45 12.76 -15.31
N ASP A 20 -7.35 13.42 -16.46
CA ASP A 20 -8.50 13.85 -17.22
C ASP A 20 -9.13 12.69 -18.02
N LYS A 21 -10.21 12.97 -18.75
CA LYS A 21 -10.91 11.97 -19.56
C LYS A 21 -10.05 11.34 -20.66
N ASP A 22 -8.98 12.02 -21.08
CA ASP A 22 -8.05 11.55 -22.11
C ASP A 22 -6.79 10.91 -21.51
N LEU A 23 -6.81 10.64 -20.19
CA LEU A 23 -5.74 10.03 -19.40
C LEU A 23 -4.47 10.87 -19.33
N ASN A 24 -4.59 12.17 -19.52
CA ASN A 24 -3.48 13.08 -19.23
C ASN A 24 -3.39 13.33 -17.73
N VAL A 25 -2.18 13.39 -17.21
CA VAL A 25 -1.95 13.69 -15.79
C VAL A 25 -2.27 15.16 -15.52
N ILE A 26 -3.19 15.41 -14.59
CA ILE A 26 -3.54 16.76 -14.12
C ILE A 26 -2.59 17.18 -13.00
N CYS A 27 -2.45 16.33 -11.99
CA CYS A 27 -1.55 16.53 -10.86
C CYS A 27 -1.23 15.21 -10.19
N SER A 28 -0.18 15.19 -9.39
CA SER A 28 0.19 14.00 -8.62
C SER A 28 0.93 14.39 -7.35
N GLU A 29 0.83 13.52 -6.34
CA GLU A 29 1.59 13.61 -5.10
C GLU A 29 2.16 12.24 -4.76
N GLN A 30 3.31 12.22 -4.07
CA GLN A 30 3.96 11.00 -3.65
C GLN A 30 4.50 11.17 -2.24
N LYS A 31 4.36 10.15 -1.43
CA LYS A 31 4.89 10.12 -0.05
C LYS A 31 5.59 8.79 0.19
N GLU A 32 6.87 8.87 0.52
CA GLU A 32 7.64 7.71 0.97
C GLU A 32 7.31 7.40 2.44
N TYR A 33 7.48 6.14 2.82
CA TYR A 33 7.36 5.69 4.20
C TYR A 33 8.49 4.70 4.50
N PRO A 34 8.96 4.64 5.78
CA PRO A 34 10.08 3.80 6.13
C PRO A 34 9.67 2.32 6.22
N LEU A 35 10.54 1.45 5.72
CA LEU A 35 10.50 0.02 6.02
C LEU A 35 11.23 -0.21 7.35
N ILE A 36 10.76 -1.20 8.11
CA ILE A 36 11.35 -1.60 9.39
C ILE A 36 11.97 -2.98 9.22
N TYR A 37 13.18 -3.16 9.75
CA TYR A 37 13.92 -4.41 9.69
C TYR A 37 14.21 -4.90 11.11
N PRO A 38 13.22 -5.52 11.82
CA PRO A 38 13.38 -5.88 13.23
C PRO A 38 14.44 -6.95 13.46
N LYS A 39 14.62 -7.84 12.49
CA LYS A 39 15.60 -8.91 12.51
C LYS A 39 16.09 -9.17 11.09
N ASP A 40 17.19 -9.90 10.95
CA ASP A 40 17.68 -10.30 9.65
C ASP A 40 16.60 -11.07 8.86
N GLY A 41 16.35 -10.64 7.63
CA GLY A 41 15.33 -11.20 6.76
C GLY A 41 13.89 -10.78 7.06
N TRP A 42 13.66 -9.97 8.09
CA TRP A 42 12.34 -9.46 8.44
C TRP A 42 12.14 -8.07 7.84
N VAL A 43 10.98 -7.88 7.19
CA VAL A 43 10.62 -6.58 6.59
C VAL A 43 9.18 -6.25 6.99
N GLU A 44 9.00 -5.12 7.67
CA GLU A 44 7.70 -4.68 8.18
C GLU A 44 7.43 -3.22 7.86
N ILE A 45 6.16 -2.84 7.89
CA ILE A 45 5.71 -1.45 7.80
C ILE A 45 4.68 -1.21 8.92
N GLN A 46 4.75 -0.07 9.57
CA GLN A 46 3.70 0.35 10.49
C GLN A 46 2.43 0.69 9.71
N PRO A 47 1.28 0.07 10.02
CA PRO A 47 0.03 0.34 9.29
C PRO A 47 -0.38 1.80 9.29
N LYS A 48 -0.09 2.51 10.39
CA LYS A 48 -0.36 3.94 10.51
C LYS A 48 0.39 4.75 9.44
N GLU A 49 1.63 4.38 9.13
CA GLU A 49 2.42 5.03 8.09
C GLU A 49 1.81 4.79 6.71
N LEU A 50 1.31 3.58 6.44
CA LEU A 50 0.61 3.27 5.20
C LEU A 50 -0.62 4.17 5.03
N MET A 51 -1.50 4.21 6.02
CA MET A 51 -2.71 5.02 5.97
C MET A 51 -2.40 6.52 5.86
N ASN A 52 -1.42 6.98 6.63
CA ASN A 52 -1.02 8.38 6.59
C ASN A 52 -0.49 8.78 5.21
N SER A 53 0.25 7.90 4.54
CA SER A 53 0.77 8.16 3.19
C SER A 53 -0.36 8.29 2.17
N VAL A 54 -1.44 7.49 2.32
CA VAL A 54 -2.62 7.59 1.45
C VAL A 54 -3.29 8.96 1.61
N TYR A 55 -3.59 9.37 2.84
CA TYR A 55 -4.24 10.67 3.08
C TYR A 55 -3.35 11.85 2.70
N THR A 56 -2.05 11.77 3.01
CA THR A 56 -1.09 12.83 2.67
C THR A 56 -1.00 13.07 1.16
N THR A 57 -1.14 12.03 0.35
CA THR A 57 -1.11 12.15 -1.11
C THR A 57 -2.48 12.43 -1.71
N LEU A 58 -3.54 11.85 -1.16
CA LEU A 58 -4.89 11.98 -1.68
C LEU A 58 -5.49 13.38 -1.44
N ASP A 59 -5.37 13.89 -0.23
CA ASP A 59 -6.02 15.15 0.16
C ASP A 59 -5.65 16.34 -0.76
N PRO A 60 -4.36 16.64 -1.01
CA PRO A 60 -4.02 17.73 -1.91
C PRO A 60 -4.48 17.50 -3.35
N VAL A 61 -4.44 16.25 -3.84
CA VAL A 61 -4.88 15.91 -5.19
C VAL A 61 -6.39 16.10 -5.32
N ILE A 62 -7.18 15.57 -4.39
CA ILE A 62 -8.65 15.68 -4.44
C ILE A 62 -9.11 17.12 -4.28
N ASN A 63 -8.42 17.90 -3.44
CA ASN A 63 -8.76 19.31 -3.21
C ASN A 63 -8.42 20.21 -4.41
N SER A 64 -7.49 19.79 -5.26
CA SER A 64 -7.13 20.54 -6.46
C SER A 64 -7.98 20.16 -7.68
N CYS A 65 -8.87 19.20 -7.54
CA CYS A 65 -9.72 18.70 -8.62
C CYS A 65 -11.19 19.03 -8.33
N SER A 66 -11.95 19.29 -9.40
CA SER A 66 -13.40 19.33 -9.39
C SER A 66 -13.92 18.15 -10.21
N ASP A 67 -15.14 17.67 -9.90
CA ASP A 67 -15.81 16.63 -10.67
C ASP A 67 -15.03 15.30 -10.68
N VAL A 68 -14.58 14.86 -9.51
CA VAL A 68 -13.97 13.53 -9.34
C VAL A 68 -15.07 12.48 -9.48
N CYS A 69 -14.97 11.62 -10.48
CA CYS A 69 -16.00 10.63 -10.78
C CYS A 69 -15.66 9.22 -10.30
N ALA A 70 -14.39 8.91 -10.08
CA ALA A 70 -13.98 7.61 -9.55
C ALA A 70 -12.58 7.66 -8.97
N ILE A 71 -12.32 6.74 -8.02
CA ILE A 71 -11.00 6.50 -7.44
C ILE A 71 -10.70 5.02 -7.59
N GLY A 72 -9.56 4.69 -8.23
CA GLY A 72 -9.03 3.34 -8.29
C GLY A 72 -7.85 3.19 -7.35
N ILE A 73 -7.70 2.01 -6.77
CA ILE A 73 -6.62 1.71 -5.84
C ILE A 73 -5.90 0.46 -6.30
N THR A 74 -4.57 0.53 -6.34
CA THR A 74 -3.71 -0.64 -6.46
C THR A 74 -2.83 -0.74 -5.21
N ASN A 75 -2.56 -1.95 -4.77
CA ASN A 75 -1.83 -2.23 -3.54
C ASN A 75 -0.52 -2.98 -3.81
N GLN A 76 0.29 -3.12 -2.77
CA GLN A 76 1.40 -4.05 -2.80
C GLN A 76 0.87 -5.47 -2.49
N ARG A 77 0.94 -6.35 -3.48
CA ARG A 77 0.44 -7.72 -3.36
C ARG A 77 1.29 -8.51 -2.36
N GLU A 78 0.68 -9.51 -1.70
CA GLU A 78 1.32 -10.46 -0.79
C GLU A 78 1.84 -9.82 0.51
N THR A 79 1.70 -8.52 0.70
CA THR A 79 1.93 -7.88 1.99
C THR A 79 0.74 -8.17 2.89
N THR A 80 1.02 -8.70 4.08
CA THR A 80 -0.02 -9.22 4.99
C THR A 80 -0.24 -8.28 6.16
N LEU A 81 -1.49 -7.92 6.40
CA LEU A 81 -1.91 -7.11 7.53
C LEU A 81 -3.15 -7.74 8.15
N VAL A 82 -3.13 -7.90 9.47
CA VAL A 82 -4.27 -8.40 10.24
C VAL A 82 -4.70 -7.35 11.26
N TRP A 83 -5.99 -7.10 11.34
CA TRP A 83 -6.54 -6.12 12.28
C TRP A 83 -7.80 -6.67 12.95
N ASP A 84 -8.13 -6.08 14.09
CA ASP A 84 -9.33 -6.40 14.82
C ASP A 84 -10.58 -5.90 14.07
N ALA A 85 -11.53 -6.79 13.82
CA ALA A 85 -12.70 -6.48 13.00
C ALA A 85 -13.63 -5.43 13.65
N ASP A 86 -13.68 -5.37 14.96
CA ASP A 86 -14.56 -4.45 15.68
C ASP A 86 -13.94 -3.07 15.85
N SER A 87 -12.69 -3.01 16.27
CA SER A 87 -11.99 -1.75 16.54
C SER A 87 -11.27 -1.16 15.34
N GLY A 88 -10.96 -1.99 14.31
CA GLY A 88 -10.13 -1.59 13.18
C GLY A 88 -8.65 -1.45 13.52
N LYS A 89 -8.22 -1.82 14.73
CA LYS A 89 -6.82 -1.68 15.15
C LYS A 89 -5.98 -2.83 14.63
N PRO A 90 -4.83 -2.53 13.99
CA PRO A 90 -3.89 -3.59 13.61
C PRO A 90 -3.38 -4.33 14.84
N ILE A 91 -3.28 -5.65 14.76
CA ILE A 91 -2.72 -6.47 15.83
C ILE A 91 -1.21 -6.57 15.77
N TYR A 92 -0.64 -6.26 14.62
CA TYR A 92 0.81 -6.28 14.38
C TYR A 92 1.13 -5.41 13.15
N ASN A 93 2.41 -5.08 12.95
CA ASN A 93 2.86 -4.41 11.74
C ASN A 93 2.51 -5.21 10.49
N ALA A 94 2.36 -4.54 9.36
CA ALA A 94 2.24 -5.22 8.08
C ALA A 94 3.54 -5.96 7.76
N ILE A 95 3.45 -7.24 7.39
CA ILE A 95 4.59 -8.04 6.96
C ILE A 95 4.70 -7.89 5.45
N VAL A 96 5.79 -7.27 5.00
CA VAL A 96 6.01 -6.93 3.59
C VAL A 96 6.37 -8.17 2.79
N TRP A 97 5.96 -8.23 1.55
CA TRP A 97 6.20 -9.37 0.64
C TRP A 97 7.67 -9.79 0.51
N GLN A 98 8.60 -8.86 0.77
CA GLN A 98 10.04 -9.12 0.75
C GLN A 98 10.55 -9.87 1.99
N ASP A 99 9.71 -10.00 3.03
CA ASP A 99 10.06 -10.66 4.29
C ASP A 99 10.37 -12.14 4.07
N ARG A 100 11.38 -12.65 4.75
CA ARG A 100 11.88 -14.02 4.60
C ARG A 100 11.73 -14.87 5.86
N ARG A 101 10.97 -14.40 6.86
CA ARG A 101 10.84 -15.11 8.15
C ARG A 101 10.24 -16.51 8.03
N THR A 102 9.44 -16.78 7.00
CA THR A 102 8.80 -18.08 6.77
C THR A 102 9.50 -18.92 5.70
N ALA A 103 10.71 -18.54 5.28
CA ALA A 103 11.42 -19.22 4.20
C ALA A 103 11.64 -20.72 4.48
N LYS A 104 11.96 -21.07 5.74
CA LYS A 104 12.16 -22.48 6.14
C LYS A 104 10.86 -23.28 6.04
N GLN A 105 9.75 -22.70 6.48
CA GLN A 105 8.43 -23.33 6.40
C GLN A 105 8.02 -23.54 4.94
N CYS A 106 8.28 -22.56 4.08
CA CYS A 106 7.99 -22.67 2.66
C CYS A 106 8.82 -23.78 1.99
N MET A 107 10.10 -23.89 2.34
CA MET A 107 10.95 -24.97 1.85
C MET A 107 10.45 -26.34 2.30
N GLN A 108 10.04 -26.45 3.57
CA GLN A 108 9.50 -27.69 4.11
C GLN A 108 8.21 -28.09 3.39
N LEU A 109 7.31 -27.14 3.16
CA LEU A 109 6.06 -27.40 2.41
C LEU A 109 6.33 -27.90 1.00
N LYS A 110 7.32 -27.34 0.31
CA LYS A 110 7.73 -27.83 -1.02
C LYS A 110 8.26 -29.25 -0.98
N GLN A 111 9.12 -29.57 0.00
CA GLN A 111 9.66 -30.92 0.19
C GLN A 111 8.55 -31.95 0.47
N ASP A 112 7.50 -31.52 1.15
CA ASP A 112 6.32 -32.34 1.46
C ASP A 112 5.34 -32.45 0.25
N GLY A 113 5.67 -31.84 -0.89
CA GLY A 113 4.86 -31.90 -2.11
C GLY A 113 3.73 -30.88 -2.20
N ASN A 114 3.75 -29.84 -1.37
CA ASN A 114 2.75 -28.76 -1.37
C ASN A 114 3.29 -27.56 -2.14
N GLU A 115 2.96 -27.41 -3.41
CA GLU A 115 3.32 -26.25 -4.24
C GLU A 115 2.11 -25.40 -4.63
#